data_84e5c32545bb4f95c2b2d0beb49f112c
#
_entry.id   84e5c32545bb4f95c2b2d0beb49f112c
#
_cell.length_a   1.000
_cell.length_b   1.000
_cell.length_c   1.000
_cell.angle_alpha   90.00
_cell.angle_beta   90.00
_cell.angle_gamma   90.00
#
_symmetry.space_group_name_H-M   'P 1'
#
loop_
_entity.id
_entity.type
_entity.pdbx_description
1 polymer ?
#
loop_
_entity_poly.entity_id
_entity_poly.type
_entity_poly.pdbx_seq_one_letter_code
_entity_poly.pdbx_strand_id
1 'polypeptide(L)'
;NPKRLRYHSSIIDVHSLYTGEEFEKLPESKVIFIVDEESDAGVEPILHIKRTVRETGGDYNDKSEIIYINARMKEDTELGRLMHDFHCTKAEDMYSEVLAKRVRVLKETREGVETMCKEMDKIYQVGEESGKEKGKYETAMKLLELGAREDMIAEAVGHSVEEIKRWKNDMKRQ
;
A
#
# COMPACT_ATOMS: atom_id res chain seq x y z
N ASN A 1 -2.45 6.49 7.70
CA ASN A 1 -1.91 7.68 7.04
C ASN A 1 -2.81 8.10 5.87
N PRO A 2 -3.54 9.25 5.96
CA PRO A 2 -4.48 9.71 4.93
C PRO A 2 -3.85 9.94 3.54
N LYS A 3 -2.57 10.34 3.49
CA LYS A 3 -1.87 10.55 2.21
C LYS A 3 -1.68 9.25 1.43
N ARG A 4 -1.45 8.13 2.13
CA ARG A 4 -1.32 6.81 1.52
C ARG A 4 -2.63 6.38 0.84
N LEU A 5 -3.76 6.64 1.47
CA LEU A 5 -5.07 6.30 0.92
C LEU A 5 -5.39 7.11 -0.33
N ARG A 6 -5.14 8.42 -0.29
CA ARG A 6 -5.27 9.28 -1.47
C ARG A 6 -4.40 8.80 -2.63
N TYR A 7 -3.18 8.34 -2.35
CA TYR A 7 -2.28 7.79 -3.35
C TYR A 7 -2.87 6.53 -4.01
N HIS A 8 -3.39 5.58 -3.23
CA HIS A 8 -4.02 4.39 -3.79
C HIS A 8 -5.27 4.69 -4.62
N SER A 9 -6.12 5.64 -4.18
CA SER A 9 -7.26 6.12 -4.97
C SER A 9 -6.81 6.63 -6.34
N SER A 10 -5.77 7.47 -6.37
CA SER A 10 -5.24 8.04 -7.61
C SER A 10 -4.64 6.97 -8.54
N ILE A 11 -4.03 5.92 -8.01
CA ILE A 11 -3.53 4.79 -8.81
C ILE A 11 -4.69 4.05 -9.48
N ILE A 12 -5.78 3.80 -8.77
CA ILE A 12 -6.98 3.15 -9.32
C ILE A 12 -7.50 3.97 -10.50
N ASP A 13 -7.63 5.29 -10.33
CA ASP A 13 -8.12 6.18 -11.38
C ASP A 13 -7.22 6.15 -12.62
N VAL A 14 -5.90 6.24 -12.44
CA VAL A 14 -4.90 6.17 -13.52
C VAL A 14 -4.99 4.85 -14.30
N HIS A 15 -5.24 3.73 -13.62
CA HIS A 15 -5.36 2.43 -14.28
C HIS A 15 -6.76 2.13 -14.85
N SER A 16 -7.75 2.96 -14.53
CA SER A 16 -9.14 2.78 -14.96
C SER A 16 -9.47 3.53 -16.25
N LEU A 17 -8.61 4.45 -16.70
CA LEU A 17 -8.76 5.20 -17.96
C LEU A 17 -7.59 4.96 -18.89
N TYR A 18 -7.91 4.74 -20.17
CA TYR A 18 -6.90 4.71 -21.22
C TYR A 18 -6.67 6.10 -21.81
N THR A 19 -5.50 6.29 -22.40
CA THR A 19 -5.14 7.56 -23.05
C THR A 19 -6.18 7.91 -24.15
N GLY A 20 -6.80 9.09 -24.01
CA GLY A 20 -7.80 9.59 -24.95
C GLY A 20 -9.25 9.26 -24.57
N GLU A 21 -9.49 8.56 -23.46
CA GLU A 21 -10.84 8.37 -22.95
C GLU A 21 -11.31 9.58 -22.13
N GLU A 22 -12.62 9.81 -22.13
CA GLU A 22 -13.28 10.89 -21.38
C GLU A 22 -13.39 10.54 -19.91
N PHE A 23 -13.23 11.53 -19.02
CA PHE A 23 -13.24 11.35 -17.55
C PHE A 23 -14.58 10.86 -17.02
N GLU A 24 -15.68 11.06 -17.76
CA GLU A 24 -17.02 10.55 -17.43
C GLU A 24 -17.09 9.02 -17.40
N LYS A 25 -16.12 8.34 -18.03
CA LYS A 25 -16.02 6.88 -18.01
C LYS A 25 -15.32 6.35 -16.74
N LEU A 26 -14.76 7.20 -15.89
CA LEU A 26 -14.18 6.75 -14.64
C LEU A 26 -15.24 6.02 -13.79
N PRO A 27 -14.97 4.77 -13.40
CA PRO A 27 -15.88 4.02 -12.55
C PRO A 27 -15.92 4.57 -11.12
N GLU A 28 -16.96 4.24 -10.38
CA GLU A 28 -16.96 4.42 -8.93
C GLU A 28 -15.80 3.63 -8.30
N SER A 29 -15.03 4.28 -7.44
CA SER A 29 -13.88 3.67 -6.77
C SER A 29 -14.06 3.64 -5.26
N LYS A 30 -13.73 2.48 -4.64
CA LYS A 30 -13.72 2.31 -3.19
C LYS A 30 -12.39 1.72 -2.74
N VAL A 31 -11.70 2.46 -1.89
CA VAL A 31 -10.46 1.97 -1.26
C VAL A 31 -10.79 1.51 0.16
N ILE A 32 -10.72 0.21 0.39
CA ILE A 32 -10.97 -0.39 1.71
C ILE A 32 -9.62 -0.60 2.40
N PHE A 33 -9.46 -0.02 3.57
CA PHE A 33 -8.27 -0.12 4.39
C PHE A 33 -8.59 -0.82 5.70
N ILE A 34 -8.06 -2.02 5.86
CA ILE A 34 -8.17 -2.79 7.10
C ILE A 34 -6.91 -2.50 7.92
N VAL A 35 -7.08 -2.01 9.14
CA VAL A 35 -5.97 -1.62 10.04
C VAL A 35 -6.05 -2.38 11.35
N ASP A 36 -4.91 -2.92 11.79
CA ASP A 36 -4.75 -3.67 13.05
C ASP A 36 -4.03 -2.85 14.13
N GLU A 37 -3.88 -1.56 13.94
CA GLU A 37 -3.26 -0.65 14.91
C GLU A 37 -4.30 0.32 15.47
N GLU A 38 -4.06 0.86 16.67
CA GLU A 38 -4.75 2.05 17.16
C GLU A 38 -4.40 3.20 16.23
N SER A 39 -5.24 3.39 15.22
CA SER A 39 -5.02 4.41 14.20
C SER A 39 -5.69 5.72 14.60
N ASP A 40 -5.25 6.82 13.97
CA ASP A 40 -5.90 8.14 14.02
C ASP A 40 -7.41 8.11 13.62
N ALA A 41 -7.92 6.97 13.21
CA ALA A 41 -9.31 6.75 12.77
C ALA A 41 -10.32 6.61 13.94
N GLY A 42 -9.85 6.65 15.20
CA GLY A 42 -10.75 6.58 16.35
C GLY A 42 -11.19 5.15 16.73
N VAL A 43 -12.19 5.07 17.61
CA VAL A 43 -12.71 3.82 18.20
C VAL A 43 -13.77 3.15 17.31
N GLU A 44 -14.22 3.83 16.25
CA GLU A 44 -15.31 3.35 15.40
C GLU A 44 -14.89 2.09 14.62
N PRO A 45 -15.78 1.10 14.52
CA PRO A 45 -15.52 -0.14 13.78
C PRO A 45 -15.28 0.09 12.29
N ILE A 46 -15.99 1.05 11.72
CA ILE A 46 -15.91 1.41 10.31
C ILE A 46 -16.06 2.91 10.13
N LEU A 47 -15.24 3.49 9.28
CA LEU A 47 -15.32 4.90 8.91
C LEU A 47 -15.44 5.03 7.39
N HIS A 48 -16.44 5.79 6.96
CA HIS A 48 -16.65 6.17 5.57
C HIS A 48 -16.15 7.60 5.35
N ILE A 49 -15.16 7.77 4.47
CA ILE A 49 -14.54 9.06 4.19
C ILE A 49 -14.85 9.45 2.76
N LYS A 50 -15.53 10.60 2.60
CA LYS A 50 -15.90 11.19 1.33
C LYS A 50 -15.46 12.65 1.26
N ARG A 51 -15.39 13.19 0.05
CA ARG A 51 -15.14 14.61 -0.16
C ARG A 51 -16.43 15.40 -0.02
N THR A 52 -16.36 16.56 0.66
CA THR A 52 -17.48 17.46 0.85
C THR A 52 -17.15 18.85 0.32
N VAL A 53 -18.17 19.55 -0.15
CA VAL A 53 -18.06 20.98 -0.51
C VAL A 53 -18.08 21.81 0.76
N ARG A 54 -17.00 22.52 1.04
CA ARG A 54 -16.82 23.25 2.31
C ARG A 54 -17.91 24.30 2.56
N GLU A 55 -18.33 24.99 1.51
CA GLU A 55 -19.25 26.11 1.59
C GLU A 55 -20.69 25.68 1.85
N THR A 56 -21.07 24.50 1.41
CA THR A 56 -22.45 23.95 1.53
C THR A 56 -22.58 22.81 2.52
N GLY A 57 -21.45 22.18 2.89
CA GLY A 57 -21.43 20.93 3.67
C GLY A 57 -21.94 19.70 2.89
N GLY A 58 -22.30 19.86 1.62
CA GLY A 58 -22.82 18.79 0.78
C GLY A 58 -21.75 17.84 0.27
N ASP A 59 -22.18 16.61 -0.11
CA ASP A 59 -21.33 15.63 -0.75
C ASP A 59 -20.87 16.13 -2.13
N TYR A 60 -19.55 16.05 -2.42
CA TYR A 60 -18.99 16.41 -3.73
C TYR A 60 -19.38 15.42 -4.82
N ASN A 61 -19.76 14.20 -4.41
CA ASN A 61 -20.28 13.12 -5.27
C ASN A 61 -19.38 12.78 -6.47
N ASP A 62 -18.07 12.74 -6.25
CA ASP A 62 -17.08 12.32 -7.25
C ASP A 62 -16.97 10.80 -7.39
N LYS A 63 -17.89 10.05 -6.74
CA LYS A 63 -17.93 8.59 -6.75
C LYS A 63 -16.67 7.90 -6.23
N SER A 64 -15.84 8.60 -5.45
CA SER A 64 -14.68 8.05 -4.77
C SER A 64 -14.92 7.98 -3.27
N GLU A 65 -14.71 6.81 -2.67
CA GLU A 65 -14.90 6.59 -1.25
C GLU A 65 -13.71 5.85 -0.66
N ILE A 66 -13.31 6.26 0.55
CA ILE A 66 -12.32 5.55 1.34
C ILE A 66 -13.00 4.97 2.57
N ILE A 67 -12.81 3.67 2.80
CA ILE A 67 -13.41 2.96 3.92
C ILE A 67 -12.28 2.44 4.82
N TYR A 68 -12.28 2.89 6.07
CA TYR A 68 -11.44 2.31 7.10
C TYR A 68 -12.20 1.27 7.89
N ILE A 69 -11.58 0.12 8.12
CA ILE A 69 -12.10 -0.95 8.96
C ILE A 69 -11.09 -1.22 10.06
N ASN A 70 -11.54 -1.18 11.31
CA ASN A 70 -10.75 -1.55 12.47
C ASN A 70 -10.76 -3.07 12.63
N ALA A 71 -9.62 -3.73 12.35
CA ALA A 71 -9.51 -5.18 12.48
C ALA A 71 -9.57 -5.68 13.93
N ARG A 72 -9.44 -4.79 14.92
CA ARG A 72 -9.52 -5.13 16.35
C ARG A 72 -10.94 -5.08 16.92
N MET A 73 -11.95 -4.77 16.07
CA MET A 73 -13.34 -4.82 16.52
C MET A 73 -13.69 -6.21 17.06
N LYS A 74 -14.48 -6.25 18.13
CA LYS A 74 -14.89 -7.49 18.82
C LYS A 74 -16.39 -7.69 18.82
N GLU A 75 -17.13 -6.84 18.11
CA GLU A 75 -18.58 -6.96 18.01
C GLU A 75 -18.96 -8.27 17.31
N ASP A 76 -20.01 -8.94 17.84
CA ASP A 76 -20.56 -10.14 17.21
C ASP A 76 -21.46 -9.76 16.01
N THR A 77 -20.85 -9.20 15.00
CA THR A 77 -21.42 -8.86 13.70
C THR A 77 -20.74 -9.66 12.61
N GLU A 78 -21.31 -9.71 11.41
CA GLU A 78 -20.66 -10.37 10.25
C GLU A 78 -19.29 -9.77 9.97
N LEU A 79 -19.15 -8.44 10.08
CA LEU A 79 -17.86 -7.77 9.91
C LEU A 79 -16.89 -8.11 11.03
N GLY A 80 -17.35 -8.14 12.28
CA GLY A 80 -16.51 -8.53 13.43
C GLY A 80 -16.00 -9.97 13.31
N ARG A 81 -16.84 -10.90 12.84
CA ARG A 81 -16.43 -12.28 12.55
C ARG A 81 -15.42 -12.36 11.42
N LEU A 82 -15.60 -11.56 10.36
CA LEU A 82 -14.60 -11.47 9.28
C LEU A 82 -13.25 -10.93 9.79
N MET A 83 -13.26 -9.91 10.64
CA MET A 83 -12.04 -9.38 11.26
C MET A 83 -11.37 -10.41 12.18
N HIS A 84 -12.16 -11.16 12.95
CA HIS A 84 -11.66 -12.30 13.71
C HIS A 84 -10.94 -13.31 12.81
N ASP A 85 -11.54 -13.69 11.68
CA ASP A 85 -10.98 -14.66 10.76
C ASP A 85 -9.63 -14.25 10.20
N PHE A 86 -9.40 -12.94 9.99
CA PHE A 86 -8.10 -12.43 9.54
C PHE A 86 -6.97 -12.60 10.58
N HIS A 87 -7.33 -12.75 11.86
CA HIS A 87 -6.39 -13.01 12.93
C HIS A 87 -6.21 -14.51 13.21
N CYS A 88 -7.06 -15.37 12.64
CA CYS A 88 -6.95 -16.81 12.83
C CYS A 88 -5.72 -17.38 12.15
N THR A 89 -4.94 -18.17 12.90
CA THR A 89 -3.82 -18.93 12.34
C THR A 89 -4.25 -20.27 11.77
N LYS A 90 -5.35 -20.83 12.29
CA LYS A 90 -5.89 -22.14 11.90
C LYS A 90 -7.25 -21.97 11.22
N ALA A 91 -7.50 -22.78 10.21
CA ALA A 91 -8.74 -22.76 9.47
C ALA A 91 -9.96 -23.21 10.32
N GLU A 92 -9.74 -24.06 11.32
CA GLU A 92 -10.79 -24.57 12.21
C GLU A 92 -11.36 -23.51 13.16
N ASP A 93 -10.59 -22.43 13.42
CA ASP A 93 -10.98 -21.33 14.30
C ASP A 93 -11.78 -20.25 13.55
N MET A 94 -11.94 -20.36 12.23
CA MET A 94 -12.60 -19.36 11.39
C MET A 94 -14.11 -19.55 11.34
N TYR A 95 -14.85 -18.47 11.34
CA TYR A 95 -16.30 -18.44 11.13
C TYR A 95 -16.69 -18.62 9.67
N SER A 96 -15.90 -18.06 8.75
CA SER A 96 -16.15 -18.14 7.31
C SER A 96 -15.61 -19.44 6.72
N GLU A 97 -16.52 -20.34 6.31
CA GLU A 97 -16.14 -21.57 5.62
C GLU A 97 -15.33 -21.34 4.33
N VAL A 98 -15.66 -20.26 3.61
CA VAL A 98 -14.98 -19.88 2.37
C VAL A 98 -13.50 -19.56 2.64
N LEU A 99 -13.23 -18.73 3.67
CA LEU A 99 -11.88 -18.42 4.10
C LEU A 99 -11.17 -19.64 4.68
N ALA A 100 -11.83 -20.38 5.57
CA ALA A 100 -11.31 -21.60 6.16
C ALA A 100 -10.86 -22.61 5.09
N LYS A 101 -11.70 -22.85 4.08
CA LYS A 101 -11.37 -23.72 2.95
C LYS A 101 -10.14 -23.22 2.18
N ARG A 102 -10.06 -21.92 1.92
CA ARG A 102 -8.90 -21.34 1.21
C ARG A 102 -7.63 -21.44 2.03
N VAL A 103 -7.71 -21.19 3.33
CA VAL A 103 -6.56 -21.32 4.25
C VAL A 103 -6.07 -22.75 4.33
N ARG A 104 -6.97 -23.75 4.41
CA ARG A 104 -6.59 -25.17 4.34
C ARG A 104 -5.82 -25.48 3.07
N VAL A 105 -6.35 -25.08 1.91
CA VAL A 105 -5.67 -25.32 0.62
C VAL A 105 -4.26 -24.70 0.62
N LEU A 106 -4.11 -23.46 1.09
CA LEU A 106 -2.82 -22.76 1.06
C LEU A 106 -1.81 -23.27 2.09
N LYS A 107 -2.27 -23.64 3.29
CA LYS A 107 -1.37 -24.00 4.40
C LYS A 107 -1.18 -25.50 4.60
N GLU A 108 -2.15 -26.32 4.20
CA GLU A 108 -2.15 -27.75 4.50
C GLU A 108 -1.88 -28.64 3.27
N THR A 109 -2.01 -28.08 2.04
CA THR A 109 -1.62 -28.82 0.85
C THR A 109 -0.18 -28.51 0.44
N ARG A 110 0.53 -29.49 -0.10
CA ARG A 110 1.90 -29.33 -0.59
C ARG A 110 1.99 -28.22 -1.65
N GLU A 111 1.06 -28.23 -2.60
CA GLU A 111 0.99 -27.24 -3.67
C GLU A 111 0.72 -25.81 -3.13
N GLY A 112 -0.16 -25.68 -2.16
CA GLY A 112 -0.46 -24.40 -1.50
C GLY A 112 0.75 -23.87 -0.74
N VAL A 113 1.43 -24.71 0.02
CA VAL A 113 2.65 -24.33 0.75
C VAL A 113 3.77 -23.93 -0.22
N GLU A 114 4.00 -24.68 -1.29
CA GLU A 114 4.99 -24.33 -2.32
C GLU A 114 4.65 -23.01 -3.02
N THR A 115 3.37 -22.74 -3.26
CA THR A 115 2.92 -21.47 -3.85
C THR A 115 3.16 -20.30 -2.90
N MET A 116 2.82 -20.46 -1.62
CA MET A 116 3.10 -19.45 -0.60
C MET A 116 4.58 -19.15 -0.44
N CYS A 117 5.43 -20.18 -0.41
CA CYS A 117 6.88 -20.00 -0.32
C CYS A 117 7.42 -19.19 -1.50
N LYS A 118 7.01 -19.52 -2.73
CA LYS A 118 7.42 -18.75 -3.93
C LYS A 118 7.00 -17.28 -3.89
N GLU A 119 5.80 -16.99 -3.43
CA GLU A 119 5.34 -15.60 -3.30
C GLU A 119 6.08 -14.86 -2.17
N MET A 120 6.37 -15.52 -1.06
CA MET A 120 7.18 -14.93 0.02
C MET A 120 8.61 -14.66 -0.44
N ASP A 121 9.22 -15.56 -1.20
CA ASP A 121 10.55 -15.36 -1.78
C ASP A 121 10.58 -14.15 -2.71
N LYS A 122 9.56 -13.96 -3.56
CA LYS A 122 9.44 -12.78 -4.41
C LYS A 122 9.34 -11.49 -3.60
N ILE A 123 8.49 -11.48 -2.56
CA ILE A 123 8.35 -10.32 -1.67
C ILE A 123 9.69 -9.99 -0.99
N TYR A 124 10.40 -11.02 -0.53
CA TYR A 124 11.72 -10.86 0.10
C TYR A 124 12.73 -10.28 -0.88
N GLN A 125 12.81 -10.80 -2.12
CA GLN A 125 13.72 -10.31 -3.16
C GLN A 125 13.42 -8.85 -3.52
N VAL A 126 12.15 -8.49 -3.72
CA VAL A 126 11.74 -7.11 -4.00
C VAL A 126 12.09 -6.19 -2.83
N GLY A 127 11.89 -6.64 -1.60
CA GLY A 127 12.26 -5.89 -0.40
C GLY A 127 13.77 -5.68 -0.28
N GLU A 128 14.56 -6.71 -0.58
CA GLU A 128 16.03 -6.66 -0.56
C GLU A 128 16.58 -5.71 -1.64
N GLU A 129 16.06 -5.80 -2.87
CA GLU A 129 16.45 -4.91 -3.98
C GLU A 129 16.08 -3.45 -3.65
N SER A 130 14.86 -3.21 -3.18
CA SER A 130 14.42 -1.89 -2.77
C SER A 130 15.27 -1.31 -1.63
N GLY A 131 15.63 -2.15 -0.65
CA GLY A 131 16.50 -1.76 0.46
C GLY A 131 17.91 -1.41 -0.01
N LYS A 132 18.48 -2.20 -0.93
CA LYS A 132 19.79 -1.93 -1.54
C LYS A 132 19.79 -0.61 -2.31
N GLU A 133 18.79 -0.38 -3.15
CA GLU A 133 18.69 0.87 -3.93
C GLU A 133 18.50 2.10 -3.03
N LYS A 134 17.69 1.98 -1.99
CA LYS A 134 17.52 3.03 -0.98
C LYS A 134 18.84 3.34 -0.27
N GLY A 135 19.58 2.32 0.15
CA GLY A 135 20.89 2.48 0.78
C GLY A 135 21.93 3.14 -0.12
N LYS A 136 21.94 2.79 -1.42
CA LYS A 136 22.78 3.44 -2.42
C LYS A 136 22.43 4.92 -2.59
N TYR A 137 21.14 5.22 -2.68
CA TYR A 137 20.65 6.60 -2.76
C TYR A 137 21.05 7.43 -1.54
N GLU A 138 20.82 6.92 -0.33
CA GLU A 138 21.19 7.59 0.92
C GLU A 138 22.72 7.82 1.01
N THR A 139 23.50 6.85 0.56
CA THR A 139 24.96 6.97 0.50
C THR A 139 25.40 8.04 -0.50
N ALA A 140 24.80 8.03 -1.69
CA ALA A 140 25.09 9.03 -2.71
C ALA A 140 24.75 10.45 -2.22
N MET A 141 23.61 10.62 -1.55
CA MET A 141 23.19 11.90 -0.99
C MET A 141 24.19 12.41 0.06
N LYS A 142 24.64 11.56 0.97
CA LYS A 142 25.67 11.90 1.95
C LYS A 142 27.00 12.30 1.31
N LEU A 143 27.43 11.58 0.27
CA LEU A 143 28.66 11.90 -0.45
C LEU A 143 28.55 13.22 -1.22
N LEU A 144 27.38 13.54 -1.77
CA LEU A 144 27.11 14.83 -2.41
C LEU A 144 27.18 15.99 -1.40
N GLU A 145 26.63 15.82 -0.19
CA GLU A 145 26.72 16.80 0.90
C GLU A 145 28.18 17.05 1.35
N LEU A 146 29.00 16.01 1.34
CA LEU A 146 30.43 16.09 1.64
C LEU A 146 31.28 16.67 0.49
N GLY A 147 30.66 17.00 -0.64
CA GLY A 147 31.32 17.61 -1.79
C GLY A 147 32.15 16.63 -2.67
N ALA A 148 31.86 15.33 -2.58
CA ALA A 148 32.50 14.34 -3.43
C ALA A 148 32.13 14.56 -4.91
N ARG A 149 33.00 14.15 -5.82
CA ARG A 149 32.80 14.28 -7.26
C ARG A 149 31.75 13.27 -7.74
N GLU A 150 30.93 13.69 -8.69
CA GLU A 150 29.80 12.90 -9.21
C GLU A 150 30.23 11.58 -9.86
N ASP A 151 31.38 11.56 -10.53
CA ASP A 151 31.98 10.36 -11.10
C ASP A 151 32.42 9.33 -10.04
N MET A 152 33.02 9.79 -8.95
CA MET A 152 33.41 8.94 -7.82
C MET A 152 32.17 8.37 -7.09
N ILE A 153 31.12 9.19 -6.93
CA ILE A 153 29.86 8.74 -6.31
C ILE A 153 29.19 7.68 -7.19
N ALA A 154 29.13 7.92 -8.50
CA ALA A 154 28.57 6.99 -9.47
C ALA A 154 29.25 5.61 -9.40
N GLU A 155 30.57 5.60 -9.35
CA GLU A 155 31.37 4.37 -9.18
C GLU A 155 31.10 3.69 -7.82
N ALA A 156 31.05 4.46 -6.73
CA ALA A 156 30.87 3.93 -5.36
C ALA A 156 29.49 3.29 -5.15
N VAL A 157 28.42 3.83 -5.75
CA VAL A 157 27.05 3.32 -5.59
C VAL A 157 26.58 2.45 -6.76
N GLY A 158 27.38 2.35 -7.84
CA GLY A 158 27.04 1.53 -9.00
C GLY A 158 25.89 2.08 -9.84
N HIS A 159 25.81 3.41 -9.97
CA HIS A 159 24.85 4.13 -10.79
C HIS A 159 25.51 4.96 -11.88
N SER A 160 24.74 5.49 -12.83
CA SER A 160 25.27 6.39 -13.85
C SER A 160 25.52 7.80 -13.30
N VAL A 161 26.47 8.50 -13.90
CA VAL A 161 26.76 9.90 -13.53
C VAL A 161 25.55 10.80 -13.78
N GLU A 162 24.73 10.48 -14.80
CA GLU A 162 23.51 11.18 -15.13
C GLU A 162 22.44 11.05 -14.01
N GLU A 163 22.34 9.89 -13.38
CA GLU A 163 21.46 9.68 -12.24
C GLU A 163 21.91 10.46 -11.02
N ILE A 164 23.21 10.45 -10.73
CA ILE A 164 23.77 11.25 -9.62
C ILE A 164 23.50 12.73 -9.83
N LYS A 165 23.62 13.24 -11.06
CA LYS A 165 23.30 14.64 -11.39
C LYS A 165 21.81 14.95 -11.18
N ARG A 166 20.90 14.03 -11.54
CA ARG A 166 19.45 14.20 -11.25
C ARG A 166 19.22 14.31 -9.75
N TRP A 167 19.72 13.37 -8.97
CA TRP A 167 19.58 13.38 -7.51
C TRP A 167 20.13 14.67 -6.87
N LYS A 168 21.26 15.14 -7.34
CA LYS A 168 21.83 16.43 -6.90
C LYS A 168 20.93 17.63 -7.21
N ASN A 169 20.28 17.63 -8.37
CA ASN A 169 19.37 18.70 -8.75
C ASN A 169 18.07 18.66 -7.94
N ASP A 170 17.56 17.47 -7.63
CA ASP A 170 16.38 17.30 -6.80
C ASP A 170 16.62 17.73 -5.35
N MET A 171 17.81 17.49 -4.81
CA MET A 171 18.25 17.99 -3.49
C MET A 171 18.24 19.51 -3.41
N LYS A 172 18.59 20.22 -4.48
CA LYS A 172 18.62 21.70 -4.50
C LYS A 172 17.23 22.33 -4.61
N ARG A 173 16.21 21.56 -4.92
CA ARG A 173 14.82 22.03 -5.07
C ARG A 173 13.96 21.83 -3.82
N GLN A 174 14.48 21.14 -2.81
CA GLN A 174 13.87 20.97 -1.48
C GLN A 174 14.40 22.02 -0.50
#